data_7e4a55ac04dbb79fb11278e323acc37c
#
_entry.id   7e4a55ac04dbb79fb11278e323acc37c
#
_cell.length_a   1.000
_cell.length_b   1.000
_cell.length_c   1.000
_cell.angle_alpha   90.00
_cell.angle_beta   90.00
_cell.angle_gamma   90.00
#
_symmetry.space_group_name_H-M   'P 1'
#
loop_
_entity.id
_entity.type
_entity.pdbx_description
1 polymer ?
#
loop_
_entity_poly.entity_id
_entity_poly.type
_entity_poly.pdbx_seq_one_letter_code
_entity_poly.pdbx_strand_id
1 'polypeptide(L)'
;MKKSVKRVISLIMTIVICLTSFSCICANATENDYEYNDYPLIVVRGFDIVSFAYEDGKEILDIKIPEIISVASKFLFQEFFFLKDAATDTLLSYANKLFGPMASDENGEPIFKGVHIPQFYTSTAEFDISSFGKKHAQGLIHESVDQLGAENVYVFTFDFRKTPDVYARELDELIEIAKKETGKDKVNIAATSMGSVALTAYFYYIGYDKIDSAVILSGVHNGSDFAGKLFTGKLEVNKETVVNFFDSLAESQSPFVKILLKVAKTIGLYNFLSNIVSDVIIDHQNELYEGFLRHTFATAPGTWALCPDEYFDEGIEYIFNGVEDKYAVVIEKIKGLRDFIFSTENILSRAYEEGVKLSYVSNYSLGLVPIYEGSDAQGDLIVSTYITSNYAKVAPYGKQLGAEELANVEPEFISPDKSVDASACLYPEYTWFIKDAIHVGCSYESEFARFAIMLATDKNQPTVYDNELYPRFLEVDKNQNFIR
;
A
#
# COMPACT_ATOMS: atom_id res chain seq x y z
N MET A 1 -29.69 29.65 0.00
CA MET A 1 -29.22 28.54 0.83
C MET A 1 -29.58 27.16 0.26
N LYS A 2 -30.82 26.70 0.14
CA LYS A 2 -31.18 25.34 -0.36
C LYS A 2 -30.62 24.97 -1.75
N LYS A 3 -30.46 25.91 -2.70
CA LYS A 3 -29.91 25.63 -4.04
C LYS A 3 -28.37 25.44 -4.03
N SER A 4 -27.63 26.15 -3.16
CA SER A 4 -26.18 26.04 -3.09
C SER A 4 -25.76 24.75 -2.40
N VAL A 5 -26.43 24.36 -1.31
CA VAL A 5 -26.18 23.09 -0.61
C VAL A 5 -26.44 21.88 -1.54
N LYS A 6 -27.55 21.89 -2.30
CA LYS A 6 -27.80 20.84 -3.31
C LYS A 6 -26.70 20.76 -4.38
N ARG A 7 -26.15 21.89 -4.81
CA ARG A 7 -25.05 21.91 -5.80
C ARG A 7 -23.74 21.37 -5.21
N VAL A 8 -23.44 21.70 -3.95
CA VAL A 8 -22.24 21.17 -3.25
C VAL A 8 -22.37 19.66 -3.04
N ILE A 9 -23.51 19.19 -2.56
CA ILE A 9 -23.77 17.75 -2.40
C ILE A 9 -23.66 17.03 -3.75
N SER A 10 -24.30 17.58 -4.81
CA SER A 10 -24.21 16.99 -6.16
C SER A 10 -22.77 16.93 -6.68
N LEU A 11 -21.94 17.94 -6.39
CA LEU A 11 -20.53 17.97 -6.81
C LEU A 11 -19.69 16.96 -6.03
N ILE A 12 -19.85 16.87 -4.70
CA ILE A 12 -19.18 15.85 -3.87
C ILE A 12 -19.54 14.45 -4.37
N MET A 13 -20.83 14.22 -4.66
CA MET A 13 -21.33 12.96 -5.19
C MET A 13 -20.67 12.62 -6.54
N THR A 14 -20.54 13.59 -7.43
CA THR A 14 -19.88 13.39 -8.73
C THR A 14 -18.40 13.06 -8.55
N ILE A 15 -17.70 13.72 -7.62
CA ILE A 15 -16.29 13.44 -7.31
C ILE A 15 -16.10 12.01 -6.77
N VAL A 16 -16.94 11.58 -5.82
CA VAL A 16 -16.91 10.21 -5.26
C VAL A 16 -17.16 9.17 -6.36
N ILE A 17 -18.14 9.41 -7.25
CA ILE A 17 -18.42 8.52 -8.38
C ILE A 17 -17.20 8.43 -9.33
N CYS A 18 -16.55 9.56 -9.59
CA CYS A 18 -15.37 9.59 -10.48
C CYS A 18 -14.15 8.90 -9.88
N LEU A 19 -13.96 8.95 -8.56
CA LEU A 19 -12.85 8.28 -7.86
C LEU A 19 -12.95 6.75 -7.88
N THR A 20 -14.14 6.20 -8.12
CA THR A 20 -14.38 4.74 -8.23
C THR A 20 -14.33 4.22 -9.67
N SER A 21 -14.13 5.10 -10.67
CA SER A 21 -14.16 4.74 -12.10
C SER A 21 -12.73 4.63 -12.68
N PHE A 22 -12.04 3.54 -12.42
CA PHE A 22 -10.77 3.22 -13.09
C PHE A 22 -11.06 2.56 -14.44
N SER A 23 -10.66 3.20 -15.54
CA SER A 23 -10.71 2.63 -16.88
C SER A 23 -9.29 2.37 -17.37
N CYS A 24 -8.92 1.11 -17.53
CA CYS A 24 -7.69 0.72 -18.22
C CYS A 24 -7.83 0.96 -19.72
N ILE A 25 -6.81 1.55 -20.32
CA ILE A 25 -6.60 1.60 -21.78
C ILE A 25 -5.28 0.88 -22.02
N CYS A 26 -5.32 -0.22 -22.79
CA CYS A 26 -4.13 -0.97 -23.16
C CYS A 26 -3.22 -0.13 -24.07
N ALA A 27 -1.93 -0.07 -23.75
CA ALA A 27 -0.90 0.48 -24.61
C ALA A 27 -0.10 -0.68 -25.23
N ASN A 28 0.24 -0.59 -26.51
CA ASN A 28 1.02 -1.59 -27.22
C ASN A 28 2.47 -1.59 -26.70
N ALA A 29 2.97 -2.78 -26.37
CA ALA A 29 4.33 -3.02 -25.92
C ALA A 29 5.36 -2.85 -27.05
N THR A 30 6.51 -2.28 -26.73
CA THR A 30 7.75 -2.45 -27.50
C THR A 30 8.47 -3.69 -26.97
N GLU A 31 8.83 -4.63 -27.85
CA GLU A 31 9.69 -5.76 -27.52
C GLU A 31 11.00 -5.25 -26.93
N ASN A 32 11.35 -5.71 -25.74
CA ASN A 32 12.65 -5.49 -25.13
C ASN A 32 13.42 -6.81 -25.13
N ASP A 33 14.66 -6.80 -25.59
CA ASP A 33 15.60 -7.95 -25.58
C ASP A 33 16.14 -8.18 -24.15
N TYR A 34 15.27 -8.59 -23.18
CA TYR A 34 15.74 -9.05 -21.87
C TYR A 34 15.91 -10.55 -21.85
N GLU A 35 16.98 -11.00 -21.22
CA GLU A 35 17.17 -12.41 -20.92
C GLU A 35 16.61 -12.73 -19.53
N TYR A 36 15.38 -13.21 -19.49
CA TYR A 36 14.78 -13.76 -18.27
C TYR A 36 15.54 -14.98 -17.77
N ASN A 37 15.64 -15.14 -16.44
CA ASN A 37 16.01 -16.42 -15.88
C ASN A 37 14.84 -17.42 -16.00
N ASP A 38 15.12 -18.71 -15.80
CA ASP A 38 14.12 -19.76 -16.02
C ASP A 38 13.28 -20.08 -14.75
N TYR A 39 13.39 -19.28 -13.69
CA TYR A 39 12.66 -19.53 -12.45
C TYR A 39 11.24 -19.01 -12.53
N PRO A 40 10.23 -19.71 -11.95
CA PRO A 40 8.86 -19.20 -11.90
C PRO A 40 8.76 -17.95 -11.04
N LEU A 41 7.83 -17.07 -11.39
CA LEU A 41 7.56 -15.84 -10.68
C LEU A 41 6.36 -16.00 -9.74
N ILE A 42 6.52 -15.64 -8.47
CA ILE A 42 5.42 -15.52 -7.51
C ILE A 42 5.14 -14.04 -7.27
N VAL A 43 3.94 -13.58 -7.63
CA VAL A 43 3.47 -12.22 -7.31
C VAL A 43 2.86 -12.26 -5.91
N VAL A 44 3.53 -11.63 -4.95
CA VAL A 44 3.09 -11.53 -3.56
C VAL A 44 2.31 -10.23 -3.39
N ARG A 45 0.99 -10.35 -3.19
CA ARG A 45 0.09 -9.20 -3.09
C ARG A 45 0.23 -8.51 -1.73
N GLY A 46 -0.17 -7.24 -1.68
CA GLY A 46 -0.09 -6.41 -0.47
C GLY A 46 -1.28 -6.54 0.47
N PHE A 47 -1.59 -5.43 1.18
CA PHE A 47 -2.73 -5.31 2.10
C PHE A 47 -4.04 -5.32 1.31
N ASP A 48 -4.61 -6.50 1.13
CA ASP A 48 -5.70 -6.73 0.20
C ASP A 48 -7.05 -6.91 0.91
N ILE A 49 -7.57 -5.81 1.42
CA ILE A 49 -8.89 -5.79 2.08
C ILE A 49 -10.06 -6.12 1.15
N VAL A 50 -9.89 -5.88 -0.16
CA VAL A 50 -10.96 -6.11 -1.15
C VAL A 50 -11.08 -7.56 -1.59
N SER A 51 -10.09 -8.39 -1.29
CA SER A 51 -10.12 -9.82 -1.61
C SER A 51 -10.75 -10.69 -0.51
N PHE A 52 -11.08 -10.11 0.64
CA PHE A 52 -11.81 -10.88 1.66
C PHE A 52 -13.17 -11.31 1.15
N ALA A 53 -13.48 -12.58 1.33
CA ALA A 53 -14.73 -13.19 0.93
C ALA A 53 -15.29 -14.11 2.01
N TYR A 54 -16.60 -14.34 1.96
CA TYR A 54 -17.26 -15.41 2.68
C TYR A 54 -16.98 -16.77 2.02
N GLU A 55 -17.27 -17.88 2.71
CA GLU A 55 -17.09 -19.26 2.20
C GLU A 55 -17.85 -19.51 0.88
N ASP A 56 -18.92 -18.78 0.61
CA ASP A 56 -19.68 -18.84 -0.64
C ASP A 56 -19.04 -18.03 -1.79
N GLY A 57 -17.86 -17.45 -1.56
CA GLY A 57 -17.12 -16.63 -2.53
C GLY A 57 -17.63 -15.20 -2.67
N LYS A 58 -18.63 -14.79 -1.88
CA LYS A 58 -19.11 -13.41 -1.90
C LYS A 58 -18.13 -12.49 -1.19
N GLU A 59 -17.68 -11.43 -1.89
CA GLU A 59 -16.81 -10.40 -1.32
C GLU A 59 -17.49 -9.68 -0.15
N ILE A 60 -16.74 -9.43 0.93
CA ILE A 60 -17.28 -8.71 2.10
C ILE A 60 -17.40 -7.21 1.84
N LEU A 61 -16.51 -6.63 1.03
CA LEU A 61 -16.53 -5.22 0.65
C LEU A 61 -17.40 -5.01 -0.60
N ASP A 62 -18.73 -5.16 -0.45
CA ASP A 62 -19.69 -4.77 -1.48
C ASP A 62 -19.96 -3.25 -1.41
N ILE A 63 -19.01 -2.46 -1.90
CA ILE A 63 -19.10 -1.00 -1.89
C ILE A 63 -20.05 -0.53 -2.98
N LYS A 64 -21.25 -0.09 -2.57
CA LYS A 64 -22.25 0.45 -3.48
C LYS A 64 -22.22 1.98 -3.50
N ILE A 65 -21.95 2.56 -4.66
CA ILE A 65 -21.90 4.02 -4.85
C ILE A 65 -23.16 4.74 -4.31
N PRO A 66 -24.39 4.25 -4.56
CA PRO A 66 -25.59 4.89 -3.99
C PRO A 66 -25.60 4.89 -2.45
N GLU A 67 -25.01 3.89 -1.82
CA GLU A 67 -24.93 3.79 -0.36
C GLU A 67 -23.90 4.78 0.20
N ILE A 68 -22.70 4.88 -0.38
CA ILE A 68 -21.71 5.91 -0.03
C ILE A 68 -22.34 7.30 -0.12
N ILE A 69 -23.06 7.56 -1.21
CA ILE A 69 -23.77 8.83 -1.43
C ILE A 69 -24.79 9.10 -0.31
N SER A 70 -25.56 8.09 0.07
CA SER A 70 -26.55 8.19 1.13
C SER A 70 -25.89 8.51 2.48
N VAL A 71 -24.84 7.76 2.85
CA VAL A 71 -24.08 7.95 4.09
C VAL A 71 -23.42 9.32 4.11
N ALA A 72 -22.71 9.70 3.05
CA ALA A 72 -22.08 11.01 2.93
C ALA A 72 -23.10 12.16 3.01
N SER A 73 -24.25 12.03 2.37
CA SER A 73 -25.32 13.04 2.43
C SER A 73 -25.91 13.18 3.83
N LYS A 74 -26.10 12.05 4.53
CA LYS A 74 -26.61 12.02 5.91
C LYS A 74 -25.58 12.65 6.85
N PHE A 75 -24.32 12.27 6.74
CA PHE A 75 -23.21 12.81 7.51
C PHE A 75 -23.09 14.34 7.34
N LEU A 76 -23.04 14.82 6.09
CA LEU A 76 -22.96 16.26 5.80
C LEU A 76 -24.19 17.04 6.30
N PHE A 77 -25.36 16.44 6.28
CA PHE A 77 -26.57 17.03 6.85
C PHE A 77 -26.45 17.16 8.36
N GLN A 78 -25.99 16.12 9.05
CA GLN A 78 -25.78 16.11 10.49
C GLN A 78 -24.74 17.14 10.93
N GLU A 79 -23.61 17.20 10.24
CA GLU A 79 -22.57 18.23 10.46
C GLU A 79 -23.12 19.65 10.26
N PHE A 80 -23.86 19.87 9.19
CA PHE A 80 -24.45 21.18 8.91
C PHE A 80 -25.40 21.66 10.01
N PHE A 81 -26.08 20.76 10.71
CA PHE A 81 -26.95 21.07 11.84
C PHE A 81 -26.26 20.91 13.19
N PHE A 82 -24.93 20.81 13.24
CA PHE A 82 -24.15 20.65 14.47
C PHE A 82 -24.52 19.41 15.30
N LEU A 83 -24.92 18.33 14.64
CA LEU A 83 -25.24 17.04 15.26
C LEU A 83 -24.00 16.14 15.19
N LYS A 84 -22.86 16.56 15.80
CA LYS A 84 -21.56 15.90 15.68
C LYS A 84 -21.59 14.44 16.12
N ASP A 85 -22.15 14.12 17.29
CA ASP A 85 -22.25 12.75 17.79
C ASP A 85 -22.99 11.85 16.79
N ALA A 86 -24.11 12.33 16.24
CA ALA A 86 -24.88 11.59 15.24
C ALA A 86 -24.13 11.43 13.91
N ALA A 87 -23.27 12.37 13.55
CA ALA A 87 -22.40 12.28 12.38
C ALA A 87 -21.33 11.22 12.58
N THR A 88 -20.67 11.21 13.74
CA THR A 88 -19.70 10.19 14.12
C THR A 88 -20.31 8.80 14.17
N ASP A 89 -21.49 8.64 14.78
CA ASP A 89 -22.25 7.37 14.79
C ASP A 89 -22.56 6.88 13.37
N THR A 90 -22.88 7.80 12.46
CA THR A 90 -23.17 7.46 11.06
C THR A 90 -21.92 6.90 10.37
N LEU A 91 -20.75 7.51 10.56
CA LEU A 91 -19.48 7.02 10.01
C LEU A 91 -19.04 5.70 10.65
N LEU A 92 -19.07 5.59 11.97
CA LEU A 92 -18.73 4.36 12.70
C LEU A 92 -19.62 3.20 12.29
N SER A 93 -20.94 3.43 12.19
CA SER A 93 -21.89 2.41 11.74
C SER A 93 -21.56 1.91 10.33
N TYR A 94 -21.20 2.82 9.42
CA TYR A 94 -20.85 2.45 8.06
C TYR A 94 -19.48 1.77 7.98
N ALA A 95 -18.47 2.27 8.69
CA ALA A 95 -17.16 1.64 8.79
C ALA A 95 -17.26 0.21 9.36
N ASN A 96 -18.01 0.03 10.45
CA ASN A 96 -18.23 -1.30 11.03
C ASN A 96 -19.06 -2.23 10.11
N LYS A 97 -19.99 -1.69 9.32
CA LYS A 97 -20.69 -2.48 8.30
C LYS A 97 -19.73 -3.01 7.24
N LEU A 98 -18.78 -2.19 6.77
CA LEU A 98 -17.83 -2.57 5.72
C LEU A 98 -16.70 -3.48 6.26
N PHE A 99 -16.10 -3.09 7.38
CA PHE A 99 -14.89 -3.71 7.89
C PHE A 99 -15.12 -4.65 9.06
N GLY A 100 -16.28 -4.57 9.72
CA GLY A 100 -16.61 -5.44 10.86
C GLY A 100 -16.45 -6.93 10.57
N PRO A 101 -16.79 -7.46 9.38
CA PRO A 101 -16.52 -8.86 9.06
C PRO A 101 -15.05 -9.28 9.14
N MET A 102 -14.10 -8.33 9.05
CA MET A 102 -12.66 -8.58 9.23
C MET A 102 -12.19 -8.47 10.69
N ALA A 103 -13.05 -8.09 11.62
CA ALA A 103 -12.69 -7.86 13.02
C ALA A 103 -12.15 -9.13 13.69
N SER A 104 -11.22 -8.92 14.62
CA SER A 104 -10.68 -9.95 15.50
C SER A 104 -11.14 -9.75 16.95
N ASP A 105 -11.19 -10.84 17.69
CA ASP A 105 -11.57 -10.83 19.12
C ASP A 105 -10.40 -10.39 20.04
N GLU A 106 -10.61 -10.44 21.33
CA GLU A 106 -9.62 -10.09 22.34
C GLU A 106 -8.38 -11.03 22.38
N ASN A 107 -8.46 -12.17 21.71
CA ASN A 107 -7.35 -13.11 21.57
C ASN A 107 -6.61 -12.95 20.22
N GLY A 108 -7.06 -12.03 19.34
CA GLY A 108 -6.52 -11.85 18.01
C GLY A 108 -6.99 -12.86 16.99
N GLU A 109 -8.11 -13.55 17.28
CA GLU A 109 -8.71 -14.53 16.36
C GLU A 109 -9.87 -13.89 15.57
N PRO A 110 -10.05 -14.22 14.27
CA PRO A 110 -11.16 -13.70 13.50
C PRO A 110 -12.53 -14.01 14.14
N ILE A 111 -13.35 -12.97 14.35
CA ILE A 111 -14.71 -13.13 14.91
C ILE A 111 -15.58 -13.91 13.91
N PHE A 112 -15.46 -13.63 12.63
CA PHE A 112 -16.20 -14.29 11.56
C PHE A 112 -15.32 -15.34 10.89
N LYS A 113 -15.44 -16.60 11.36
CA LYS A 113 -14.59 -17.73 10.92
C LYS A 113 -14.71 -18.05 9.44
N GLY A 114 -15.85 -17.75 8.79
CA GLY A 114 -16.05 -17.95 7.35
C GLY A 114 -15.54 -16.83 6.47
N VAL A 115 -14.88 -15.80 7.05
CA VAL A 115 -14.29 -14.69 6.28
C VAL A 115 -12.79 -14.92 6.13
N HIS A 116 -12.34 -15.08 4.89
CA HIS A 116 -10.96 -15.40 4.55
C HIS A 116 -10.53 -14.69 3.25
N ILE A 117 -9.25 -14.65 2.98
CA ILE A 117 -8.69 -14.31 1.66
C ILE A 117 -8.49 -15.62 0.89
N PRO A 118 -9.05 -15.77 -0.33
CA PRO A 118 -8.81 -16.94 -1.16
C PRO A 118 -7.32 -17.12 -1.43
N GLN A 119 -6.80 -18.33 -1.26
CA GLN A 119 -5.43 -18.71 -1.56
C GLN A 119 -5.39 -19.62 -2.80
N PHE A 120 -4.32 -19.48 -3.59
CA PHE A 120 -4.14 -20.18 -4.84
C PHE A 120 -2.86 -21.02 -4.77
N TYR A 121 -3.01 -22.32 -4.63
CA TYR A 121 -1.90 -23.27 -4.54
C TYR A 121 -1.63 -23.98 -5.89
N THR A 122 -1.62 -23.20 -6.97
CA THR A 122 -1.37 -23.66 -8.33
C THR A 122 -0.94 -22.48 -9.20
N SER A 123 -0.40 -22.77 -10.40
CA SER A 123 -0.06 -21.72 -11.36
C SER A 123 -1.30 -21.01 -11.91
N THR A 124 -1.12 -19.83 -12.49
CA THR A 124 -2.20 -19.05 -13.11
C THR A 124 -2.84 -19.75 -14.32
N ALA A 125 -2.25 -20.82 -14.83
CA ALA A 125 -2.84 -21.66 -15.88
C ALA A 125 -4.10 -22.41 -15.42
N GLU A 126 -4.24 -22.65 -14.11
CA GLU A 126 -5.31 -23.49 -13.56
C GLU A 126 -6.52 -22.68 -13.03
N PHE A 127 -6.49 -21.35 -13.10
CA PHE A 127 -7.60 -20.52 -12.69
C PHE A 127 -7.75 -19.26 -13.56
N ASP A 128 -8.95 -18.69 -13.58
CA ASP A 128 -9.23 -17.48 -14.34
C ASP A 128 -8.70 -16.23 -13.62
N ILE A 129 -7.57 -15.70 -14.09
CA ILE A 129 -6.96 -14.47 -13.55
C ILE A 129 -7.87 -13.25 -13.70
N SER A 130 -8.85 -13.24 -14.61
CA SER A 130 -9.83 -12.17 -14.71
C SER A 130 -10.75 -12.09 -13.49
N SER A 131 -10.86 -13.20 -12.73
CA SER A 131 -11.61 -13.28 -11.48
C SER A 131 -11.05 -12.38 -10.37
N PHE A 132 -9.76 -12.02 -10.44
CA PHE A 132 -9.18 -11.02 -9.52
C PHE A 132 -9.80 -9.63 -9.69
N GLY A 133 -10.50 -9.39 -10.80
CA GLY A 133 -11.08 -8.08 -11.12
C GLY A 133 -10.00 -6.99 -11.21
N LYS A 134 -10.38 -5.74 -11.08
CA LYS A 134 -9.45 -4.59 -11.03
C LYS A 134 -8.86 -4.44 -9.61
N LYS A 135 -8.24 -5.50 -9.10
CA LYS A 135 -7.71 -5.57 -7.73
C LYS A 135 -6.22 -5.25 -7.71
N HIS A 136 -5.68 -5.16 -6.50
CA HIS A 136 -4.26 -4.90 -6.27
C HIS A 136 -3.35 -5.86 -7.05
N ALA A 137 -2.32 -5.34 -7.71
CA ALA A 137 -1.34 -6.05 -8.54
C ALA A 137 -1.90 -6.79 -9.77
N GLN A 138 -3.13 -6.51 -10.22
CA GLN A 138 -3.72 -7.18 -11.38
C GLN A 138 -2.90 -6.98 -12.65
N GLY A 139 -2.49 -5.75 -12.96
CA GLY A 139 -1.69 -5.44 -14.16
C GLY A 139 -0.35 -6.18 -14.14
N LEU A 140 0.30 -6.24 -12.97
CA LEU A 140 1.53 -7.01 -12.80
C LEU A 140 1.31 -8.51 -13.07
N ILE A 141 0.20 -9.08 -12.60
CA ILE A 141 -0.14 -10.50 -12.84
C ILE A 141 -0.39 -10.74 -14.34
N HIS A 142 -1.18 -9.91 -14.99
CA HIS A 142 -1.49 -10.04 -16.42
C HIS A 142 -0.22 -9.93 -17.27
N GLU A 143 0.59 -8.88 -17.06
CA GLU A 143 1.85 -8.70 -17.77
C GLU A 143 2.84 -9.84 -17.51
N SER A 144 2.85 -10.41 -16.29
CA SER A 144 3.68 -11.58 -15.98
C SER A 144 3.25 -12.81 -16.77
N VAL A 145 1.95 -13.05 -16.88
CA VAL A 145 1.40 -14.15 -17.69
C VAL A 145 1.73 -13.98 -19.16
N ASP A 146 1.61 -12.76 -19.67
CA ASP A 146 1.90 -12.47 -21.07
C ASP A 146 3.40 -12.64 -21.41
N GLN A 147 4.30 -12.36 -20.46
CA GLN A 147 5.76 -12.42 -20.69
C GLN A 147 6.37 -13.79 -20.37
N LEU A 148 5.89 -14.47 -19.33
CA LEU A 148 6.51 -15.67 -18.78
C LEU A 148 5.72 -16.96 -19.06
N GLY A 149 4.45 -16.85 -19.49
CA GLY A 149 3.51 -17.95 -19.61
C GLY A 149 2.80 -18.26 -18.31
N ALA A 150 1.52 -18.61 -18.40
CA ALA A 150 0.64 -18.82 -17.24
C ALA A 150 1.12 -19.93 -16.29
N GLU A 151 1.81 -20.95 -16.84
CA GLU A 151 2.38 -22.07 -16.08
C GLU A 151 3.57 -21.67 -15.20
N ASN A 152 4.21 -20.53 -15.47
CA ASN A 152 5.37 -20.03 -14.74
C ASN A 152 5.02 -18.88 -13.77
N VAL A 153 3.74 -18.49 -13.66
CA VAL A 153 3.29 -17.41 -12.81
C VAL A 153 2.37 -17.92 -11.71
N TYR A 154 2.66 -17.54 -10.48
CA TYR A 154 1.91 -17.88 -9.28
C TYR A 154 1.49 -16.60 -8.55
N VAL A 155 0.38 -16.67 -7.80
CA VAL A 155 -0.12 -15.53 -7.04
C VAL A 155 -0.25 -15.91 -5.57
N PHE A 156 0.45 -15.21 -4.72
CA PHE A 156 0.33 -15.37 -3.27
C PHE A 156 -0.55 -14.27 -2.68
N THR A 157 -1.62 -14.70 -2.04
CA THR A 157 -2.50 -13.88 -1.20
C THR A 157 -2.45 -14.41 0.22
N PHE A 158 -2.56 -13.55 1.21
CA PHE A 158 -2.48 -13.96 2.61
C PHE A 158 -3.41 -13.15 3.49
N ASP A 159 -3.86 -13.76 4.56
CA ASP A 159 -4.66 -13.09 5.57
C ASP A 159 -3.75 -12.26 6.48
N PHE A 160 -3.69 -10.97 6.23
CA PHE A 160 -2.85 -10.03 6.97
C PHE A 160 -3.20 -9.89 8.46
N ARG A 161 -4.32 -10.47 8.92
CA ARG A 161 -4.68 -10.51 10.34
C ARG A 161 -3.83 -11.52 11.12
N LYS A 162 -3.35 -12.57 10.43
CA LYS A 162 -2.47 -13.59 10.99
C LYS A 162 -1.07 -13.04 11.24
N THR A 163 -0.35 -13.70 12.15
CA THR A 163 1.05 -13.35 12.43
C THR A 163 1.99 -13.67 11.26
N PRO A 164 3.09 -12.93 11.09
CA PRO A 164 4.05 -13.09 9.99
C PRO A 164 4.59 -14.51 9.78
N ASP A 165 4.78 -15.27 10.86
CA ASP A 165 5.23 -16.66 10.77
C ASP A 165 4.22 -17.58 10.09
N VAL A 166 2.92 -17.27 10.16
CA VAL A 166 1.87 -18.06 9.50
C VAL A 166 1.93 -17.85 8.00
N TYR A 167 1.88 -16.61 7.52
CA TYR A 167 1.92 -16.38 6.08
C TYR A 167 3.31 -16.63 5.47
N ALA A 168 4.38 -16.60 6.25
CA ALA A 168 5.69 -17.07 5.78
C ALA A 168 5.68 -18.56 5.45
N ARG A 169 5.03 -19.41 6.29
CA ARG A 169 4.86 -20.84 6.00
C ARG A 169 3.90 -21.09 4.83
N GLU A 170 2.83 -20.31 4.72
CA GLU A 170 1.90 -20.39 3.56
C GLU A 170 2.61 -20.02 2.26
N LEU A 171 3.52 -19.04 2.27
CA LEU A 171 4.36 -18.70 1.12
C LEU A 171 5.36 -19.81 0.80
N ASP A 172 5.97 -20.43 1.80
CA ASP A 172 6.88 -21.58 1.61
C ASP A 172 6.16 -22.75 0.93
N GLU A 173 4.93 -23.03 1.33
CA GLU A 173 4.12 -24.08 0.70
C GLU A 173 3.89 -23.78 -0.78
N LEU A 174 3.56 -22.54 -1.16
CA LEU A 174 3.40 -22.16 -2.56
C LEU A 174 4.73 -22.21 -3.32
N ILE A 175 5.85 -21.83 -2.71
CA ILE A 175 7.19 -21.94 -3.30
C ILE A 175 7.52 -23.40 -3.62
N GLU A 176 7.26 -24.33 -2.70
CA GLU A 176 7.51 -25.76 -2.95
C GLU A 176 6.62 -26.33 -4.07
N ILE A 177 5.37 -25.85 -4.17
CA ILE A 177 4.47 -26.20 -5.28
C ILE A 177 5.03 -25.69 -6.61
N ALA A 178 5.40 -24.41 -6.68
CA ALA A 178 5.95 -23.80 -7.89
C ALA A 178 7.23 -24.51 -8.35
N LYS A 179 8.15 -24.79 -7.42
CA LYS A 179 9.37 -25.58 -7.72
C LYS A 179 9.06 -26.96 -8.26
N LYS A 180 8.11 -27.65 -7.66
CA LYS A 180 7.71 -29.01 -8.08
C LYS A 180 7.04 -29.01 -9.46
N GLU A 181 6.12 -28.08 -9.73
CA GLU A 181 5.38 -28.00 -10.98
C GLU A 181 6.28 -27.62 -12.16
N THR A 182 7.22 -26.68 -11.93
CA THR A 182 8.15 -26.19 -12.97
C THR A 182 9.44 -27.01 -13.07
N GLY A 183 9.73 -27.88 -12.08
CA GLY A 183 10.99 -28.64 -12.01
C GLY A 183 12.22 -27.77 -11.68
N LYS A 184 12.02 -26.55 -11.17
CA LYS A 184 13.08 -25.61 -10.79
C LYS A 184 13.40 -25.73 -9.30
N ASP A 185 14.61 -25.32 -8.92
CA ASP A 185 15.08 -25.36 -7.53
C ASP A 185 14.88 -24.05 -6.78
N LYS A 186 14.61 -22.95 -7.48
CA LYS A 186 14.34 -21.62 -6.94
C LYS A 186 13.13 -20.97 -7.59
N VAL A 187 12.69 -19.85 -7.00
CA VAL A 187 11.64 -18.97 -7.54
C VAL A 187 12.10 -17.52 -7.55
N ASN A 188 11.44 -16.69 -8.34
CA ASN A 188 11.51 -15.23 -8.29
C ASN A 188 10.29 -14.68 -7.55
N ILE A 189 10.44 -13.54 -6.90
CA ILE A 189 9.36 -12.88 -6.15
C ILE A 189 9.14 -11.44 -6.65
N ALA A 190 7.89 -11.06 -6.89
CA ALA A 190 7.49 -9.66 -7.01
C ALA A 190 6.56 -9.30 -5.85
N ALA A 191 7.11 -8.63 -4.84
CA ALA A 191 6.40 -8.31 -3.61
C ALA A 191 5.89 -6.86 -3.64
N THR A 192 4.57 -6.67 -3.49
CA THR A 192 3.95 -5.34 -3.52
C THR A 192 3.50 -4.91 -2.14
N SER A 193 3.78 -3.64 -1.73
CA SER A 193 3.27 -3.09 -0.47
C SER A 193 3.53 -4.02 0.73
N MET A 194 2.49 -4.43 1.48
CA MET A 194 2.60 -5.40 2.58
C MET A 194 3.09 -6.79 2.15
N GLY A 195 3.09 -7.11 0.85
CA GLY A 195 3.75 -8.30 0.34
C GLY A 195 5.24 -8.34 0.64
N SER A 196 5.87 -7.16 0.80
CA SER A 196 7.27 -7.05 1.27
C SER A 196 7.44 -7.52 2.71
N VAL A 197 6.43 -7.34 3.56
CA VAL A 197 6.43 -7.90 4.93
C VAL A 197 6.37 -9.43 4.88
N ALA A 198 5.54 -9.99 3.99
CA ALA A 198 5.45 -11.44 3.81
C ALA A 198 6.77 -12.03 3.31
N LEU A 199 7.44 -11.37 2.37
CA LEU A 199 8.77 -11.75 1.89
C LEU A 199 9.83 -11.67 3.00
N THR A 200 9.85 -10.58 3.77
CA THR A 200 10.80 -10.41 4.87
C THR A 200 10.55 -11.43 5.98
N ALA A 201 9.27 -11.73 6.27
CA ALA A 201 8.89 -12.80 7.20
C ALA A 201 9.34 -14.18 6.70
N TYR A 202 9.23 -14.44 5.40
CA TYR A 202 9.76 -15.66 4.80
C TYR A 202 11.27 -15.78 5.06
N PHE A 203 12.05 -14.74 4.80
CA PHE A 203 13.47 -14.74 5.08
C PHE A 203 13.78 -14.99 6.54
N TYR A 204 13.04 -14.37 7.45
CA TYR A 204 13.25 -14.49 8.90
C TYR A 204 12.92 -15.88 9.46
N TYR A 205 11.77 -16.44 9.09
CA TYR A 205 11.25 -17.69 9.68
C TYR A 205 11.64 -18.96 8.91
N ILE A 206 11.90 -18.86 7.60
CA ILE A 206 12.15 -20.01 6.71
C ILE A 206 13.58 -20.03 6.21
N GLY A 207 14.05 -18.93 5.56
CA GLY A 207 15.41 -18.82 5.02
C GLY A 207 15.47 -18.20 3.63
N TYR A 208 16.62 -18.31 2.97
CA TYR A 208 16.94 -17.55 1.77
C TYR A 208 17.15 -18.43 0.52
N ASP A 209 17.43 -19.69 0.68
CA ASP A 209 17.99 -20.60 -0.33
C ASP A 209 17.06 -20.92 -1.50
N LYS A 210 15.75 -20.74 -1.35
CA LYS A 210 14.74 -21.06 -2.37
C LYS A 210 14.37 -19.86 -3.27
N ILE A 211 14.88 -18.66 -2.97
CA ILE A 211 14.61 -17.45 -3.75
C ILE A 211 15.88 -17.05 -4.51
N ASP A 212 15.78 -16.82 -5.82
CA ASP A 212 16.86 -16.32 -6.66
C ASP A 212 16.88 -14.79 -6.69
N SER A 213 15.74 -14.21 -6.98
CA SER A 213 15.56 -12.77 -7.13
C SER A 213 14.26 -12.29 -6.51
N ALA A 214 14.25 -11.06 -6.00
CA ALA A 214 13.03 -10.41 -5.57
C ALA A 214 13.03 -8.92 -5.89
N VAL A 215 11.90 -8.42 -6.41
CA VAL A 215 11.61 -6.98 -6.51
C VAL A 215 10.60 -6.58 -5.44
N ILE A 216 10.89 -5.51 -4.72
CA ILE A 216 10.00 -4.92 -3.73
C ILE A 216 9.43 -3.62 -4.28
N LEU A 217 8.12 -3.57 -4.49
CA LEU A 217 7.39 -2.46 -5.10
C LEU A 217 6.62 -1.70 -4.02
N SER A 218 6.96 -0.44 -3.77
CA SER A 218 6.35 0.38 -2.72
C SER A 218 6.26 -0.36 -1.38
N GLY A 219 7.37 -1.00 -0.99
CA GLY A 219 7.41 -1.92 0.16
C GLY A 219 7.22 -1.23 1.50
N VAL A 220 6.57 -1.93 2.42
CA VAL A 220 6.31 -1.48 3.80
C VAL A 220 6.90 -2.44 4.84
N HIS A 221 7.98 -3.11 4.48
CA HIS A 221 8.69 -4.04 5.38
C HIS A 221 9.32 -3.33 6.60
N ASN A 222 9.59 -2.04 6.52
CA ASN A 222 9.99 -1.19 7.64
C ASN A 222 8.79 -0.52 8.35
N GLY A 223 7.58 -0.98 8.08
CA GLY A 223 6.37 -0.36 8.56
C GLY A 223 5.86 0.76 7.64
N SER A 224 4.96 1.58 8.16
CA SER A 224 4.36 2.73 7.50
C SER A 224 4.13 3.83 8.53
N ASP A 225 4.53 5.08 8.21
CA ASP A 225 4.27 6.23 9.09
C ASP A 225 2.79 6.34 9.43
N PHE A 226 1.91 6.10 8.45
CA PHE A 226 0.48 6.09 8.67
C PHE A 226 0.05 5.09 9.75
N ALA A 227 0.54 3.84 9.68
CA ALA A 227 0.19 2.83 10.68
C ALA A 227 0.77 3.16 12.07
N GLY A 228 2.03 3.59 12.13
CA GLY A 228 2.68 4.00 13.39
C GLY A 228 1.96 5.16 14.06
N LYS A 229 1.65 6.21 13.32
CA LYS A 229 0.93 7.38 13.83
C LYS A 229 -0.52 7.02 14.20
N LEU A 230 -1.19 6.16 13.44
CA LEU A 230 -2.51 5.67 13.76
C LEU A 230 -2.50 4.89 15.09
N PHE A 231 -1.56 3.97 15.27
CA PHE A 231 -1.49 3.16 16.50
C PHE A 231 -1.05 3.96 17.74
N THR A 232 -0.34 5.08 17.56
CA THR A 232 0.09 5.95 18.67
C THR A 232 -0.85 7.14 18.92
N GLY A 233 -1.98 7.23 18.22
CA GLY A 233 -2.95 8.31 18.42
C GLY A 233 -2.49 9.67 17.87
N LYS A 234 -1.40 9.71 17.09
CA LYS A 234 -0.85 10.95 16.52
C LYS A 234 -1.59 11.32 15.23
N LEU A 235 -2.92 11.54 15.39
CA LEU A 235 -3.77 11.98 14.30
C LEU A 235 -3.73 13.51 14.18
N GLU A 236 -3.61 13.97 12.95
CA GLU A 236 -3.62 15.39 12.60
C GLU A 236 -4.31 15.57 11.26
N VAL A 237 -5.14 16.60 11.16
CA VAL A 237 -5.73 17.02 9.89
C VAL A 237 -5.30 18.44 9.60
N ASN A 238 -4.40 18.57 8.64
CA ASN A 238 -3.88 19.87 8.21
C ASN A 238 -4.50 20.24 6.85
N LYS A 239 -4.96 21.48 6.71
CA LYS A 239 -5.56 21.98 5.48
C LYS A 239 -4.61 21.89 4.28
N GLU A 240 -3.33 22.15 4.48
CA GLU A 240 -2.33 22.09 3.41
C GLU A 240 -2.15 20.66 2.93
N THR A 241 -2.06 19.69 3.84
CA THR A 241 -1.93 18.26 3.50
C THR A 241 -3.18 17.72 2.80
N VAL A 242 -4.38 18.15 3.20
CA VAL A 242 -5.63 17.83 2.49
C VAL A 242 -5.60 18.35 1.05
N VAL A 243 -5.16 19.58 0.85
CA VAL A 243 -5.01 20.16 -0.51
C VAL A 243 -3.98 19.36 -1.32
N ASN A 244 -2.82 19.06 -0.74
CA ASN A 244 -1.75 18.31 -1.37
C ASN A 244 -2.20 16.91 -1.83
N PHE A 245 -2.93 16.20 -0.96
CA PHE A 245 -3.49 14.89 -1.28
C PHE A 245 -4.47 14.95 -2.46
N PHE A 246 -5.43 15.87 -2.43
CA PHE A 246 -6.40 16.00 -3.52
C PHE A 246 -5.78 16.52 -4.82
N ASP A 247 -4.78 17.38 -4.76
CA ASP A 247 -4.03 17.81 -5.94
C ASP A 247 -3.26 16.62 -6.56
N SER A 248 -2.58 15.82 -5.76
CA SER A 248 -1.90 14.60 -6.19
C SER A 248 -2.87 13.59 -6.78
N LEU A 249 -4.00 13.37 -6.12
CA LEU A 249 -5.05 12.50 -6.63
C LEU A 249 -5.60 13.01 -7.98
N ALA A 250 -5.73 14.33 -8.15
CA ALA A 250 -6.18 14.92 -9.41
C ALA A 250 -5.21 14.67 -10.56
N GLU A 251 -3.90 14.71 -10.31
CA GLU A 251 -2.89 14.45 -11.35
C GLU A 251 -2.97 13.01 -11.87
N SER A 252 -3.27 12.05 -11.01
CA SER A 252 -3.43 10.63 -11.37
C SER A 252 -4.75 10.30 -12.10
N GLN A 253 -5.69 11.27 -12.23
CA GLN A 253 -7.02 11.04 -12.74
C GLN A 253 -7.22 11.52 -14.19
N SER A 254 -8.37 11.14 -14.78
CA SER A 254 -8.77 11.60 -16.09
C SER A 254 -8.91 13.13 -16.15
N PRO A 255 -8.76 13.80 -17.33
CA PRO A 255 -8.90 15.25 -17.46
C PRO A 255 -10.22 15.81 -16.93
N PHE A 256 -11.30 15.04 -17.02
CA PHE A 256 -12.60 15.45 -16.53
C PHE A 256 -12.63 15.50 -14.98
N VAL A 257 -12.10 14.47 -14.33
CA VAL A 257 -11.99 14.42 -12.84
C VAL A 257 -11.06 15.53 -12.35
N LYS A 258 -9.94 15.76 -13.04
CA LYS A 258 -9.00 16.85 -12.75
C LYS A 258 -9.70 18.22 -12.77
N ILE A 259 -10.57 18.48 -13.74
CA ILE A 259 -11.36 19.72 -13.81
C ILE A 259 -12.32 19.81 -12.61
N LEU A 260 -13.02 18.73 -12.27
CA LEU A 260 -13.94 18.69 -11.13
C LEU A 260 -13.24 18.99 -9.81
N LEU A 261 -12.07 18.38 -9.58
CA LEU A 261 -11.27 18.61 -8.37
C LEU A 261 -10.75 20.04 -8.30
N LYS A 262 -10.32 20.64 -9.44
CA LYS A 262 -9.99 22.07 -9.51
C LYS A 262 -11.16 23.00 -9.17
N VAL A 263 -12.36 22.66 -9.66
CA VAL A 263 -13.58 23.42 -9.29
C VAL A 263 -13.87 23.26 -7.81
N ALA A 264 -13.77 22.05 -7.24
CA ALA A 264 -13.93 21.78 -5.83
C ALA A 264 -12.98 22.64 -4.96
N LYS A 265 -11.71 22.70 -5.36
CA LYS A 265 -10.68 23.56 -4.71
C LYS A 265 -11.08 25.05 -4.78
N THR A 266 -11.49 25.52 -5.95
CA THR A 266 -11.86 26.94 -6.16
C THR A 266 -13.06 27.38 -5.35
N ILE A 267 -14.05 26.53 -5.13
CA ILE A 267 -15.24 26.85 -4.31
C ILE A 267 -15.02 26.61 -2.82
N GLY A 268 -13.79 26.27 -2.39
CA GLY A 268 -13.44 26.08 -0.99
C GLY A 268 -13.90 24.74 -0.39
N LEU A 269 -14.25 23.75 -1.23
CA LEU A 269 -14.72 22.45 -0.76
C LEU A 269 -13.63 21.71 0.04
N TYR A 270 -12.35 21.82 -0.34
CA TYR A 270 -11.25 21.20 0.40
C TYR A 270 -11.12 21.75 1.83
N ASN A 271 -11.31 23.06 1.99
CA ASN A 271 -11.31 23.68 3.32
C ASN A 271 -12.49 23.19 4.18
N PHE A 272 -13.65 23.04 3.56
CA PHE A 272 -14.82 22.52 4.23
C PHE A 272 -14.62 21.06 4.64
N LEU A 273 -14.08 20.21 3.76
CA LEU A 273 -13.76 18.83 4.06
C LEU A 273 -12.68 18.72 5.15
N SER A 274 -11.62 19.53 5.08
CA SER A 274 -10.58 19.56 6.11
C SER A 274 -11.15 19.86 7.50
N ASN A 275 -12.04 20.84 7.61
CA ASN A 275 -12.66 21.17 8.90
C ASN A 275 -13.52 20.01 9.43
N ILE A 276 -14.35 19.41 8.56
CA ILE A 276 -15.19 18.26 8.96
C ILE A 276 -14.35 17.07 9.38
N VAL A 277 -13.36 16.69 8.59
CA VAL A 277 -12.50 15.56 8.89
C VAL A 277 -11.71 15.82 10.17
N SER A 278 -11.22 17.05 10.39
CA SER A 278 -10.57 17.45 11.63
C SER A 278 -11.51 17.30 12.83
N ASP A 279 -12.70 17.88 12.74
CA ASP A 279 -13.71 17.82 13.83
C ASP A 279 -14.04 16.36 14.20
N VAL A 280 -14.25 15.48 13.21
CA VAL A 280 -14.57 14.08 13.45
C VAL A 280 -13.37 13.30 14.00
N ILE A 281 -12.20 13.45 13.40
CA ILE A 281 -11.02 12.67 13.80
C ILE A 281 -10.50 13.13 15.16
N ILE A 282 -10.43 14.42 15.42
CA ILE A 282 -9.80 14.94 16.64
C ILE A 282 -10.78 14.97 17.80
N ASP A 283 -12.01 15.48 17.58
CA ASP A 283 -12.99 15.61 18.66
C ASP A 283 -13.54 14.24 19.12
N HIS A 284 -13.58 13.24 18.22
CA HIS A 284 -14.14 11.90 18.47
C HIS A 284 -13.10 10.78 18.36
N GLN A 285 -11.83 11.09 18.57
CA GLN A 285 -10.72 10.12 18.44
C GLN A 285 -10.95 8.88 19.31
N ASN A 286 -11.36 9.05 20.56
CA ASN A 286 -11.57 7.93 21.47
C ASN A 286 -12.67 6.99 20.96
N GLU A 287 -13.80 7.55 20.50
CA GLU A 287 -14.91 6.77 19.94
C GLU A 287 -14.50 6.01 18.68
N LEU A 288 -13.65 6.61 17.83
CA LEU A 288 -13.09 5.96 16.65
C LEU A 288 -12.18 4.79 17.02
N TYR A 289 -11.33 4.97 18.04
CA TYR A 289 -10.44 3.91 18.52
C TYR A 289 -11.21 2.78 19.20
N GLU A 290 -12.12 3.09 20.11
CA GLU A 290 -12.89 2.09 20.82
C GLU A 290 -13.96 1.42 19.96
N GLY A 291 -14.65 2.21 19.12
CA GLY A 291 -15.77 1.77 18.33
C GLY A 291 -15.40 1.11 17.00
N PHE A 292 -14.13 1.25 16.54
CA PHE A 292 -13.74 0.74 15.24
C PHE A 292 -12.30 0.21 15.20
N LEU A 293 -11.28 1.06 15.42
CA LEU A 293 -9.89 0.72 15.12
C LEU A 293 -9.39 -0.46 15.94
N ARG A 294 -9.67 -0.48 17.25
CA ARG A 294 -9.16 -1.50 18.16
C ARG A 294 -9.57 -2.91 17.73
N HIS A 295 -10.85 -3.16 17.51
CA HIS A 295 -11.34 -4.50 17.17
C HIS A 295 -11.26 -4.86 15.68
N THR A 296 -11.10 -3.87 14.80
CA THR A 296 -11.03 -4.14 13.35
C THR A 296 -9.59 -4.38 12.90
N PHE A 297 -8.64 -3.58 13.41
CA PHE A 297 -7.24 -3.64 12.98
C PHE A 297 -6.27 -3.94 14.13
N ALA A 298 -6.38 -3.26 15.27
CA ALA A 298 -5.35 -3.38 16.31
C ALA A 298 -5.38 -4.71 17.08
N THR A 299 -6.50 -5.42 17.13
CA THR A 299 -6.58 -6.80 17.65
C THR A 299 -6.19 -7.86 16.61
N ALA A 300 -5.90 -7.49 15.37
CA ALA A 300 -5.34 -8.37 14.35
C ALA A 300 -3.80 -8.35 14.46
N PRO A 301 -3.12 -9.39 14.99
CA PRO A 301 -1.69 -9.28 15.30
C PRO A 301 -0.83 -8.94 14.08
N GLY A 302 -1.17 -9.47 12.91
CA GLY A 302 -0.38 -9.26 11.69
C GLY A 302 -0.37 -7.81 11.19
N THR A 303 -1.36 -6.99 11.54
CA THR A 303 -1.36 -5.56 11.16
C THR A 303 -0.24 -4.77 11.86
N TRP A 304 0.25 -5.26 13.00
CA TRP A 304 1.36 -4.64 13.73
C TRP A 304 2.70 -4.75 13.00
N ALA A 305 2.82 -5.66 12.04
CA ALA A 305 3.96 -5.70 11.14
C ALA A 305 4.03 -4.49 10.18
N LEU A 306 2.97 -3.66 10.13
CA LEU A 306 2.97 -2.35 9.45
C LEU A 306 3.37 -1.20 10.38
N CYS A 307 3.54 -1.43 11.68
CA CYS A 307 3.97 -0.43 12.64
C CYS A 307 5.50 -0.34 12.63
N PRO A 308 6.10 0.82 12.32
CA PRO A 308 7.54 1.01 12.48
C PRO A 308 7.99 0.74 13.91
N ASP A 309 9.24 0.29 14.05
CA ASP A 309 9.82 -0.08 15.35
C ASP A 309 9.76 1.05 16.37
N GLU A 310 10.00 2.29 15.95
CA GLU A 310 9.96 3.49 16.80
C GLU A 310 8.58 3.76 17.43
N TYR A 311 7.48 3.28 16.81
CA TYR A 311 6.10 3.45 17.32
C TYR A 311 5.54 2.21 18.01
N PHE A 312 6.23 1.08 17.96
CA PHE A 312 5.69 -0.21 18.30
C PHE A 312 5.25 -0.30 19.77
N ASP A 313 6.15 0.03 20.70
CA ASP A 313 5.84 -0.04 22.16
C ASP A 313 4.82 1.02 22.58
N GLU A 314 4.98 2.26 22.09
CA GLU A 314 4.04 3.36 22.35
C GLU A 314 2.64 3.02 21.82
N GLY A 315 2.58 2.39 20.64
CA GLY A 315 1.31 1.95 20.05
C GLY A 315 0.58 0.92 20.90
N ILE A 316 1.28 -0.09 21.41
CA ILE A 316 0.68 -1.09 22.31
C ILE A 316 0.12 -0.41 23.57
N GLU A 317 0.91 0.48 24.17
CA GLU A 317 0.48 1.22 25.36
C GLU A 317 -0.76 2.08 25.04
N TYR A 318 -0.75 2.84 23.95
CA TYR A 318 -1.84 3.72 23.58
C TYR A 318 -3.14 2.97 23.25
N ILE A 319 -3.08 1.94 22.41
CA ILE A 319 -4.26 1.19 21.96
C ILE A 319 -4.95 0.42 23.09
N PHE A 320 -4.16 -0.17 23.98
CA PHE A 320 -4.69 -1.07 25.01
C PHE A 320 -4.75 -0.45 26.40
N ASN A 321 -4.45 0.85 26.55
CA ASN A 321 -4.48 1.55 27.83
C ASN A 321 -5.81 1.36 28.57
N GLY A 322 -5.70 0.86 29.82
CA GLY A 322 -6.83 0.63 30.70
C GLY A 322 -7.71 -0.59 30.36
N VAL A 323 -7.33 -1.37 29.35
CA VAL A 323 -8.02 -2.61 28.94
C VAL A 323 -7.07 -3.79 28.75
N GLU A 324 -5.83 -3.68 29.25
CA GLU A 324 -4.73 -4.62 29.03
C GLU A 324 -5.08 -6.04 29.46
N ASP A 325 -5.76 -6.19 30.60
CA ASP A 325 -6.17 -7.51 31.15
C ASP A 325 -7.11 -8.25 30.16
N LYS A 326 -8.03 -7.50 29.52
CA LYS A 326 -8.96 -8.07 28.56
C LYS A 326 -8.25 -8.56 27.29
N TYR A 327 -7.23 -7.84 26.84
CA TYR A 327 -6.51 -8.09 25.59
C TYR A 327 -5.14 -8.76 25.81
N ALA A 328 -4.87 -9.32 27.00
CA ALA A 328 -3.57 -9.85 27.36
C ALA A 328 -3.03 -10.87 26.34
N VAL A 329 -3.89 -11.74 25.79
CA VAL A 329 -3.49 -12.77 24.82
C VAL A 329 -3.03 -12.15 23.50
N VAL A 330 -3.79 -11.21 22.95
CA VAL A 330 -3.40 -10.57 21.69
C VAL A 330 -2.19 -9.66 21.86
N ILE A 331 -2.05 -8.99 23.02
CA ILE A 331 -0.86 -8.19 23.35
C ILE A 331 0.40 -9.07 23.34
N GLU A 332 0.34 -10.26 23.92
CA GLU A 332 1.47 -11.21 23.90
C GLU A 332 1.80 -11.66 22.47
N LYS A 333 0.79 -11.95 21.64
CA LYS A 333 1.02 -12.25 20.21
C LYS A 333 1.70 -11.08 19.47
N ILE A 334 1.23 -9.85 19.71
CA ILE A 334 1.82 -8.63 19.11
C ILE A 334 3.27 -8.46 19.59
N LYS A 335 3.53 -8.55 20.90
CA LYS A 335 4.89 -8.46 21.45
C LYS A 335 5.82 -9.54 20.90
N GLY A 336 5.30 -10.71 20.56
CA GLY A 336 6.05 -11.78 19.90
C GLY A 336 6.55 -11.42 18.51
N LEU A 337 6.04 -10.36 17.87
CA LEU A 337 6.54 -9.86 16.58
C LEU A 337 7.74 -8.92 16.70
N ARG A 338 8.07 -8.48 17.91
CA ARG A 338 9.10 -7.46 18.17
C ARG A 338 10.43 -7.78 17.48
N ASP A 339 10.96 -8.98 17.72
CA ASP A 339 12.27 -9.36 17.20
C ASP A 339 12.29 -9.37 15.66
N PHE A 340 11.19 -9.79 15.04
CA PHE A 340 11.03 -9.75 13.59
C PHE A 340 11.03 -8.30 13.07
N ILE A 341 10.16 -7.43 13.62
CA ILE A 341 10.01 -6.04 13.19
C ILE A 341 11.33 -5.27 13.35
N PHE A 342 12.01 -5.42 14.48
CA PHE A 342 13.26 -4.72 14.80
C PHE A 342 14.49 -5.28 14.07
N SER A 343 14.34 -6.37 13.32
CA SER A 343 15.44 -7.03 12.59
C SER A 343 15.37 -6.83 11.08
N THR A 344 14.43 -6.08 10.55
CA THR A 344 14.13 -5.99 9.11
C THR A 344 15.36 -5.66 8.25
N GLU A 345 16.14 -4.65 8.63
CA GLU A 345 17.37 -4.29 7.91
C GLU A 345 18.40 -5.42 7.90
N ASN A 346 18.58 -6.10 9.05
CA ASN A 346 19.50 -7.24 9.15
C ASN A 346 19.02 -8.42 8.30
N ILE A 347 17.70 -8.66 8.24
CA ILE A 347 17.11 -9.72 7.42
C ILE A 347 17.41 -9.48 5.94
N LEU A 348 17.22 -8.25 5.46
CA LEU A 348 17.46 -7.87 4.06
C LEU A 348 18.97 -7.86 3.72
N SER A 349 19.81 -7.35 4.61
CA SER A 349 21.28 -7.43 4.44
C SER A 349 21.74 -8.87 4.33
N ARG A 350 21.20 -9.75 5.16
CA ARG A 350 21.51 -11.17 5.10
C ARG A 350 21.00 -11.84 3.83
N ALA A 351 19.82 -11.47 3.33
CA ALA A 351 19.33 -11.97 2.05
C ALA A 351 20.33 -11.70 0.91
N TYR A 352 20.92 -10.52 0.93
CA TYR A 352 21.99 -10.12 0.02
C TYR A 352 23.24 -11.00 0.17
N GLU A 353 23.71 -11.19 1.41
CA GLU A 353 24.89 -12.01 1.73
C GLU A 353 24.70 -13.48 1.32
N GLU A 354 23.48 -14.00 1.43
CA GLU A 354 23.07 -15.36 1.01
C GLU A 354 22.85 -15.46 -0.51
N GLY A 355 23.03 -14.36 -1.26
CA GLY A 355 22.99 -14.33 -2.73
C GLY A 355 21.63 -14.12 -3.36
N VAL A 356 20.64 -13.65 -2.60
CA VAL A 356 19.35 -13.22 -3.17
C VAL A 356 19.51 -11.86 -3.87
N LYS A 357 19.10 -11.77 -5.12
CA LYS A 357 19.13 -10.53 -5.92
C LYS A 357 17.93 -9.66 -5.54
N LEU A 358 18.15 -8.61 -4.74
CA LEU A 358 17.09 -7.71 -4.30
C LEU A 358 17.08 -6.40 -5.12
N SER A 359 15.90 -6.00 -5.60
CA SER A 359 15.66 -4.70 -6.24
C SER A 359 14.50 -3.98 -5.56
N TYR A 360 14.57 -2.66 -5.48
CA TYR A 360 13.56 -1.84 -4.82
C TYR A 360 13.01 -0.79 -5.79
N VAL A 361 11.70 -0.59 -5.76
CA VAL A 361 11.04 0.49 -6.49
C VAL A 361 10.23 1.33 -5.50
N SER A 362 10.64 2.59 -5.38
CA SER A 362 10.02 3.58 -4.52
C SER A 362 9.37 4.68 -5.34
N ASN A 363 8.11 4.96 -5.09
CA ASN A 363 7.39 6.02 -5.78
C ASN A 363 7.50 7.33 -5.01
N TYR A 364 7.49 8.48 -5.73
CA TYR A 364 7.64 9.79 -5.09
C TYR A 364 6.83 10.87 -5.79
N SER A 365 6.84 12.06 -5.23
CA SER A 365 6.22 13.32 -5.68
C SER A 365 4.72 13.48 -5.41
N LEU A 366 4.03 12.48 -4.85
CA LEU A 366 2.62 12.61 -4.50
C LEU A 366 2.42 12.90 -3.00
N GLY A 367 1.33 13.62 -2.67
CA GLY A 367 0.94 13.88 -1.28
C GLY A 367 0.35 12.63 -0.61
N LEU A 368 0.46 12.55 0.70
CA LEU A 368 0.01 11.40 1.50
C LEU A 368 -1.41 11.57 2.05
N VAL A 369 -2.02 10.48 2.52
CA VAL A 369 -3.31 10.51 3.25
C VAL A 369 -3.24 11.52 4.38
N PRO A 370 -4.08 12.59 4.39
CA PRO A 370 -3.86 13.78 5.20
C PRO A 370 -4.51 13.73 6.58
N ILE A 371 -4.35 12.63 7.33
CA ILE A 371 -5.02 12.43 8.63
C ILE A 371 -4.08 12.13 9.79
N TYR A 372 -2.78 12.26 9.59
CA TYR A 372 -1.77 11.99 10.61
C TYR A 372 -0.64 13.03 10.61
N GLU A 373 0.05 13.16 11.72
CA GLU A 373 1.20 14.02 11.90
C GLU A 373 2.35 13.60 10.96
N GLY A 374 2.87 14.54 10.16
CA GLY A 374 3.92 14.27 9.15
C GLY A 374 3.39 13.88 7.77
N SER A 375 2.07 13.95 7.55
CA SER A 375 1.47 13.71 6.22
C SER A 375 1.78 14.80 5.18
N ASP A 376 2.59 15.81 5.54
CA ASP A 376 3.19 16.79 4.62
C ASP A 376 4.40 16.22 3.85
N ALA A 377 4.90 15.04 4.21
CA ALA A 377 5.88 14.31 3.43
C ALA A 377 5.32 13.96 2.04
N GLN A 378 6.20 13.59 1.11
CA GLN A 378 5.79 13.07 -0.18
C GLN A 378 5.93 11.53 -0.25
N GLY A 379 5.17 10.92 -1.14
CA GLY A 379 5.19 9.48 -1.38
C GLY A 379 4.38 9.10 -2.60
N ASP A 380 3.55 8.08 -2.43
CA ASP A 380 2.75 7.44 -3.48
C ASP A 380 1.23 7.50 -3.23
N LEU A 381 0.75 8.47 -2.48
CA LEU A 381 -0.58 8.68 -1.90
C LEU A 381 -0.80 7.95 -0.55
N ILE A 382 -0.11 6.87 -0.26
CA ILE A 382 -0.36 6.01 0.92
C ILE A 382 0.87 5.93 1.82
N VAL A 383 2.04 5.65 1.24
CA VAL A 383 3.29 5.44 1.97
C VAL A 383 4.32 6.47 1.54
N SER A 384 5.10 6.97 2.49
CA SER A 384 6.16 7.94 2.23
C SER A 384 7.30 7.32 1.42
N THR A 385 7.90 8.13 0.53
CA THR A 385 9.10 7.74 -0.22
C THR A 385 10.25 7.37 0.72
N TYR A 386 10.36 8.02 1.87
CA TYR A 386 11.34 7.71 2.90
C TYR A 386 11.29 6.23 3.32
N ILE A 387 10.10 5.72 3.62
CA ILE A 387 9.90 4.32 4.01
C ILE A 387 10.15 3.37 2.84
N THR A 388 9.51 3.62 1.68
CA THR A 388 9.56 2.68 0.54
C THR A 388 10.92 2.61 -0.14
N SER A 389 11.78 3.59 0.07
CA SER A 389 13.15 3.65 -0.45
C SER A 389 14.22 3.10 0.50
N ASN A 390 13.85 2.60 1.67
CA ASN A 390 14.80 2.29 2.74
C ASN A 390 15.64 3.52 3.12
N TYR A 391 14.93 4.62 3.46
CA TYR A 391 15.45 5.83 4.11
C TYR A 391 16.19 6.82 3.21
N ALA A 392 15.89 6.90 1.92
CA ALA A 392 16.34 8.04 1.10
C ALA A 392 15.94 9.36 1.76
N LYS A 393 16.78 10.38 1.62
CA LYS A 393 16.44 11.71 2.12
C LYS A 393 15.45 12.39 1.17
N VAL A 394 14.34 12.85 1.72
CA VAL A 394 13.21 13.32 0.92
C VAL A 394 12.70 14.65 1.45
N ALA A 395 12.53 15.64 0.55
CA ALA A 395 11.89 16.90 0.89
C ALA A 395 10.39 16.73 1.12
N PRO A 396 9.73 17.60 1.91
CA PRO A 396 8.27 17.63 1.98
C PRO A 396 7.62 17.80 0.61
N TYR A 397 6.35 17.42 0.49
CA TYR A 397 5.60 17.50 -0.77
C TYR A 397 5.69 18.89 -1.41
N GLY A 398 6.04 18.92 -2.70
CA GLY A 398 6.17 20.16 -3.48
C GLY A 398 7.35 21.06 -3.08
N LYS A 399 8.27 20.58 -2.25
CA LYS A 399 9.51 21.28 -1.86
C LYS A 399 10.73 20.63 -2.51
N GLN A 400 11.85 21.33 -2.40
CA GLN A 400 13.17 20.81 -2.78
C GLN A 400 14.03 20.69 -1.53
N LEU A 401 15.02 19.80 -1.56
CA LEU A 401 16.07 19.72 -0.56
C LEU A 401 16.87 21.03 -0.52
N GLY A 402 17.31 21.42 0.64
CA GLY A 402 18.08 22.65 0.85
C GLY A 402 19.45 22.60 0.16
N ALA A 403 20.00 23.77 -0.17
CA ALA A 403 21.31 23.86 -0.81
C ALA A 403 22.44 23.20 0.02
N GLU A 404 22.37 23.29 1.36
CA GLU A 404 23.33 22.65 2.27
C GLU A 404 23.18 21.13 2.25
N GLU A 405 21.97 20.62 2.08
CA GLU A 405 21.66 19.18 2.00
C GLU A 405 22.22 18.56 0.71
N LEU A 406 22.18 19.32 -0.37
CA LEU A 406 22.64 18.89 -1.70
C LEU A 406 24.14 19.13 -1.93
N ALA A 407 24.81 19.94 -1.10
CA ALA A 407 26.17 20.43 -1.36
C ALA A 407 27.25 19.32 -1.46
N ASN A 408 27.01 18.17 -0.82
CA ASN A 408 27.97 17.05 -0.75
C ASN A 408 27.40 15.76 -1.36
N VAL A 409 26.33 15.85 -2.14
CA VAL A 409 25.69 14.70 -2.81
C VAL A 409 26.07 14.71 -4.28
N GLU A 410 26.55 13.56 -4.79
CA GLU A 410 26.85 13.43 -6.21
C GLU A 410 25.56 13.58 -7.04
N PRO A 411 25.61 14.28 -8.19
CA PRO A 411 24.40 14.62 -8.98
C PRO A 411 23.56 13.42 -9.38
N GLU A 412 24.15 12.25 -9.55
CA GLU A 412 23.46 11.02 -9.95
C GLU A 412 22.50 10.45 -8.88
N PHE A 413 22.66 10.87 -7.61
CA PHE A 413 21.77 10.50 -6.52
C PHE A 413 20.63 11.49 -6.30
N ILE A 414 20.65 12.65 -6.99
CA ILE A 414 19.67 13.71 -6.81
C ILE A 414 18.59 13.58 -7.88
N SER A 415 17.31 13.52 -7.47
CA SER A 415 16.20 13.55 -8.42
C SER A 415 16.20 14.82 -9.29
N PRO A 416 15.70 14.75 -10.54
CA PRO A 416 15.67 15.90 -11.44
C PRO A 416 14.98 17.15 -10.86
N ASP A 417 13.96 16.96 -10.02
CA ASP A 417 13.24 18.03 -9.30
C ASP A 417 13.87 18.41 -7.96
N LYS A 418 14.99 17.76 -7.59
CA LYS A 418 15.76 18.00 -6.35
C LYS A 418 14.96 17.69 -5.07
N SER A 419 13.98 16.84 -5.15
CA SER A 419 13.15 16.49 -3.99
C SER A 419 13.63 15.22 -3.26
N VAL A 420 14.45 14.39 -3.91
CA VAL A 420 14.99 13.14 -3.37
C VAL A 420 16.51 13.10 -3.51
N ASP A 421 17.19 12.68 -2.43
CA ASP A 421 18.59 12.27 -2.40
C ASP A 421 18.64 10.75 -2.11
N ALA A 422 18.93 9.99 -3.16
CA ALA A 422 19.00 8.54 -3.11
C ALA A 422 20.25 8.00 -2.42
N SER A 423 21.29 8.82 -2.18
CA SER A 423 22.54 8.37 -1.56
C SER A 423 22.35 7.92 -0.11
N ALA A 424 21.28 8.38 0.53
CA ALA A 424 20.95 8.06 1.92
C ALA A 424 20.19 6.72 2.07
N CYS A 425 19.65 6.14 0.99
CA CYS A 425 18.95 4.87 1.10
C CYS A 425 19.90 3.69 1.29
N LEU A 426 19.36 2.58 1.87
CA LEU A 426 20.18 1.43 2.25
C LEU A 426 20.87 0.74 1.05
N TYR A 427 20.20 0.72 -0.12
CA TYR A 427 20.70 0.06 -1.33
C TYR A 427 20.55 0.97 -2.56
N PRO A 428 21.34 2.07 -2.65
CA PRO A 428 21.14 3.08 -3.69
C PRO A 428 21.38 2.58 -5.12
N GLU A 429 22.19 1.53 -5.31
CA GLU A 429 22.48 0.95 -6.64
C GLU A 429 21.32 0.09 -7.16
N TYR A 430 20.46 -0.39 -6.26
CA TYR A 430 19.35 -1.30 -6.55
C TYR A 430 17.98 -0.68 -6.24
N THR A 431 17.94 0.66 -6.06
CA THR A 431 16.70 1.40 -5.76
C THR A 431 16.36 2.36 -6.88
N TRP A 432 15.24 2.13 -7.55
CA TRP A 432 14.65 3.02 -8.55
C TRP A 432 13.57 3.88 -7.93
N PHE A 433 13.53 5.14 -8.37
CA PHE A 433 12.56 6.12 -7.91
C PHE A 433 11.65 6.50 -9.07
N ILE A 434 10.32 6.31 -8.89
CA ILE A 434 9.35 6.59 -9.95
C ILE A 434 8.48 7.77 -9.55
N LYS A 435 8.66 8.88 -10.25
CA LYS A 435 7.90 10.10 -10.04
C LYS A 435 6.47 9.93 -10.55
N ASP A 436 5.51 10.49 -9.80
CA ASP A 436 4.08 10.50 -10.09
C ASP A 436 3.40 9.12 -10.15
N ALA A 437 4.12 8.06 -9.75
CA ALA A 437 3.54 6.74 -9.61
C ALA A 437 2.73 6.63 -8.31
N ILE A 438 1.51 6.07 -8.42
CA ILE A 438 0.66 5.81 -7.27
C ILE A 438 1.02 4.49 -6.59
N HIS A 439 0.63 4.31 -5.32
CA HIS A 439 0.92 3.10 -4.53
C HIS A 439 0.54 1.79 -5.24
N VAL A 440 -0.58 1.80 -5.92
CA VAL A 440 -1.09 0.65 -6.69
C VAL A 440 -0.72 0.74 -8.18
N GLY A 441 0.34 1.45 -8.56
CA GLY A 441 0.76 1.63 -9.94
C GLY A 441 0.99 0.31 -10.70
N CYS A 442 1.49 -0.70 -10.00
CA CYS A 442 1.66 -2.05 -10.52
C CYS A 442 0.33 -2.79 -10.82
N SER A 443 -0.84 -2.23 -10.44
CA SER A 443 -2.15 -2.78 -10.80
C SER A 443 -2.60 -2.41 -12.22
N TYR A 444 -1.84 -1.57 -12.92
CA TYR A 444 -2.06 -1.22 -14.32
C TYR A 444 -1.24 -2.14 -15.24
N GLU A 445 -1.83 -2.57 -16.34
CA GLU A 445 -1.10 -3.15 -17.46
C GLU A 445 -0.29 -2.02 -18.13
N SER A 446 1.02 -1.94 -17.84
CA SER A 446 1.82 -0.75 -18.11
C SER A 446 3.30 -1.06 -18.27
N GLU A 447 4.06 -0.08 -18.75
CA GLU A 447 5.53 -0.18 -18.76
C GLU A 447 6.10 -0.33 -17.35
N PHE A 448 5.47 0.25 -16.33
CA PHE A 448 5.87 0.05 -14.93
C PHE A 448 5.75 -1.42 -14.51
N ALA A 449 4.64 -2.09 -14.84
CA ALA A 449 4.48 -3.51 -14.51
C ALA A 449 5.52 -4.38 -15.23
N ARG A 450 5.78 -4.13 -16.52
CA ARG A 450 6.83 -4.84 -17.28
C ARG A 450 8.22 -4.61 -16.73
N PHE A 451 8.54 -3.38 -16.33
CA PHE A 451 9.80 -3.06 -15.66
C PHE A 451 9.97 -3.83 -14.33
N ALA A 452 8.92 -3.92 -13.53
CA ALA A 452 8.93 -4.70 -12.30
C ALA A 452 9.21 -6.19 -12.54
N ILE A 453 8.61 -6.77 -13.60
CA ILE A 453 8.87 -8.16 -13.99
C ILE A 453 10.33 -8.34 -14.41
N MET A 454 10.87 -7.41 -15.21
CA MET A 454 12.27 -7.43 -15.60
C MET A 454 13.17 -7.45 -14.35
N LEU A 455 12.96 -6.56 -13.38
CA LEU A 455 13.75 -6.53 -12.15
C LEU A 455 13.67 -7.83 -11.34
N ALA A 456 12.49 -8.47 -11.33
CA ALA A 456 12.28 -9.72 -10.61
C ALA A 456 12.89 -10.95 -11.30
N THR A 457 13.10 -10.91 -12.63
CA THR A 457 13.40 -12.12 -13.42
C THR A 457 14.66 -12.02 -14.26
N ASP A 458 15.42 -10.91 -14.15
CA ASP A 458 16.72 -10.79 -14.86
C ASP A 458 17.69 -11.86 -14.37
N LYS A 459 18.48 -12.41 -15.32
CA LYS A 459 19.53 -13.39 -15.00
C LYS A 459 20.60 -12.82 -14.09
N ASN A 460 20.93 -11.55 -14.29
CA ASN A 460 21.87 -10.82 -13.48
C ASN A 460 21.10 -9.94 -12.50
N GLN A 461 21.71 -9.51 -11.42
CA GLN A 461 21.11 -8.47 -10.62
C GLN A 461 21.29 -7.13 -11.33
N PRO A 462 20.20 -6.50 -11.83
CA PRO A 462 20.31 -5.22 -12.51
C PRO A 462 20.63 -4.11 -11.50
N THR A 463 21.41 -3.14 -11.94
CA THR A 463 21.64 -1.89 -11.21
C THR A 463 21.01 -0.71 -11.96
N VAL A 464 20.85 0.41 -11.27
CA VAL A 464 20.35 1.67 -11.86
C VAL A 464 21.27 2.23 -12.96
N TYR A 465 22.45 1.62 -13.18
CA TYR A 465 23.46 2.04 -14.16
C TYR A 465 23.50 1.16 -15.41
N ASP A 466 22.85 -0.01 -15.39
CA ASP A 466 23.04 -1.02 -16.45
C ASP A 466 22.17 -0.73 -17.68
N ASN A 467 21.10 0.06 -17.56
CA ASN A 467 20.17 0.31 -18.63
C ASN A 467 19.79 1.78 -18.75
N GLU A 468 20.18 2.44 -19.83
CA GLU A 468 19.84 3.85 -20.08
C GLU A 468 18.33 4.10 -20.22
N LEU A 469 17.54 3.08 -20.53
CA LEU A 469 16.08 3.19 -20.61
C LEU A 469 15.43 3.21 -19.22
N TYR A 470 16.12 2.69 -18.23
CA TYR A 470 15.63 2.59 -16.84
C TYR A 470 16.67 3.16 -15.84
N PRO A 471 16.97 4.46 -15.93
CA PRO A 471 17.85 5.13 -14.97
C PRO A 471 17.22 5.16 -13.58
N ARG A 472 17.99 5.53 -12.55
CA ARG A 472 17.56 5.62 -11.16
C ARG A 472 16.25 6.38 -10.96
N PHE A 473 16.05 7.48 -11.68
CA PHE A 473 14.86 8.33 -11.61
C PHE A 473 14.07 8.24 -12.92
N LEU A 474 12.85 7.79 -12.79
CA LEU A 474 11.88 7.63 -13.86
C LEU A 474 10.64 8.48 -13.55
N GLU A 475 9.82 8.76 -14.54
CA GLU A 475 8.55 9.46 -14.40
C GLU A 475 7.48 8.71 -15.19
N VAL A 476 6.26 8.63 -14.66
CA VAL A 476 5.14 7.94 -15.33
C VAL A 476 4.00 8.89 -15.66
N ASP A 477 3.26 8.54 -16.70
CA ASP A 477 1.98 9.15 -17.00
C ASP A 477 0.85 8.59 -16.10
N LYS A 478 -0.36 9.11 -16.26
CA LYS A 478 -1.56 8.66 -15.53
C LYS A 478 -1.93 7.18 -15.76
N ASN A 479 -1.41 6.54 -16.80
CA ASN A 479 -1.61 5.13 -17.11
C ASN A 479 -0.44 4.27 -16.61
N GLN A 480 0.49 4.87 -15.86
CA GLN A 480 1.69 4.26 -15.31
C GLN A 480 2.67 3.77 -16.41
N ASN A 481 2.70 4.45 -17.57
CA ASN A 481 3.73 4.25 -18.58
C ASN A 481 4.82 5.31 -18.42
N PHE A 482 6.08 4.92 -18.67
CA PHE A 482 7.20 5.84 -18.53
C PHE A 482 7.15 6.99 -19.55
N ILE A 483 7.41 8.20 -19.07
CA ILE A 483 7.61 9.40 -19.88
C ILE A 483 9.10 9.48 -20.20
N ARG A 484 9.43 9.48 -21.51
CA ARG A 484 10.81 9.52 -22.02
C ARG A 484 11.10 10.85 -22.67
#